data_c065c30f961e6e5670990a789262bbf8
#
_entry.id   c065c30f961e6e5670990a789262bbf8
#
_cell.length_a   1.000
_cell.length_b   1.000
_cell.length_c   1.000
_cell.angle_alpha   90.00
_cell.angle_beta   90.00
_cell.angle_gamma   90.00
#
_symmetry.space_group_name_H-M   'P 1'
#
loop_
_entity.id
_entity.type
_entity.pdbx_description
1 polymer ?
#
loop_
_entity_poly.entity_id
_entity_poly.type
_entity_poly.pdbx_seq_one_letter_code
_entity_poly.pdbx_strand_id
1 'polypeptide(L)'
;LAVANSMGSQTLEGSIYNSIMSSPHEAGMRLAISQAMKSADEVPVGAAIYDCEGNLLSVAHNTRESTYDPTGHAEILALREASRSLGSWRLEGSSIFISLEPCVMCAGAIRNARVSFVTFGAYNPLGAAGSLYDILRDRRLGSVPEITSGVLEQECERLTHNFFASKRDGARQ
;
A
#
# COMPACT_ATOMS: atom_id res chain seq x y z
N LEU A 1 -20.24 50.86 -25.91
CA LEU A 1 -21.47 50.21 -25.45
C LEU A 1 -21.29 48.72 -25.44
N ALA A 2 -21.42 48.11 -24.25
CA ALA A 2 -21.58 46.72 -23.90
C ALA A 2 -20.43 45.76 -24.29
N VAL A 3 -19.48 45.60 -23.36
CA VAL A 3 -18.67 44.40 -23.20
C VAL A 3 -19.47 43.45 -22.33
N ALA A 4 -19.84 42.29 -22.85
CA ALA A 4 -20.47 41.23 -22.07
C ALA A 4 -19.50 40.06 -21.90
N ASN A 5 -19.18 39.83 -20.66
CA ASN A 5 -18.57 38.69 -20.04
C ASN A 5 -18.74 37.33 -20.74
N SER A 6 -17.61 36.68 -21.02
CA SER A 6 -17.50 35.23 -21.23
C SER A 6 -16.48 34.66 -20.22
N MET A 7 -16.82 34.64 -18.93
CA MET A 7 -16.12 33.90 -17.89
C MET A 7 -17.12 32.97 -17.20
N GLY A 8 -17.13 31.70 -17.54
CA GLY A 8 -18.02 30.77 -16.83
C GLY A 8 -18.09 29.31 -17.28
N SER A 9 -17.27 28.81 -18.24
CA SER A 9 -17.41 27.42 -18.68
C SER A 9 -16.17 26.52 -18.52
N GLN A 10 -15.02 27.05 -18.10
CA GLN A 10 -13.79 26.25 -18.02
C GLN A 10 -13.52 25.57 -16.65
N THR A 11 -14.29 25.89 -15.61
CA THR A 11 -14.02 25.40 -14.24
C THR A 11 -14.79 24.12 -13.87
N LEU A 12 -15.87 23.79 -14.55
CA LEU A 12 -16.70 22.61 -14.26
C LEU A 12 -16.19 21.33 -14.96
N GLU A 13 -15.70 21.44 -16.20
CA GLU A 13 -15.16 20.29 -16.93
C GLU A 13 -13.83 19.81 -16.36
N GLY A 14 -12.95 20.70 -15.91
CA GLY A 14 -11.70 20.35 -15.22
C GLY A 14 -11.94 19.64 -13.88
N SER A 15 -12.98 20.03 -13.14
CA SER A 15 -13.34 19.40 -11.86
C SER A 15 -13.95 18.02 -12.04
N ILE A 16 -14.73 17.80 -13.08
CA ILE A 16 -15.35 16.51 -13.39
C ILE A 16 -14.30 15.54 -13.96
N TYR A 17 -13.35 16.03 -14.77
CA TYR A 17 -12.28 15.20 -15.33
C TYR A 17 -11.31 14.69 -14.23
N ASN A 18 -10.97 15.52 -13.24
CA ASN A 18 -10.16 15.13 -12.08
C ASN A 18 -10.90 14.20 -11.09
N SER A 19 -12.22 14.17 -11.09
CA SER A 19 -13.02 13.28 -10.25
C SER A 19 -13.21 11.88 -10.85
N ILE A 20 -12.90 11.67 -12.12
CA ILE A 20 -13.07 10.39 -12.83
C ILE A 20 -11.75 9.61 -12.93
N MET A 21 -10.60 10.28 -12.84
CA MET A 21 -9.27 9.65 -12.83
C MET A 21 -8.80 9.50 -11.39
N SER A 22 -8.90 8.28 -10.85
CA SER A 22 -8.24 7.96 -9.57
C SER A 22 -6.76 8.36 -9.65
N SER A 23 -6.24 9.01 -8.60
CA SER A 23 -4.82 9.35 -8.57
C SER A 23 -3.98 8.07 -8.74
N PRO A 24 -2.74 8.14 -9.26
CA PRO A 24 -1.87 6.97 -9.35
C PRO A 24 -1.72 6.23 -8.02
N HIS A 25 -1.76 6.98 -6.89
CA HIS A 25 -1.76 6.40 -5.55
C HIS A 25 -3.03 5.60 -5.26
N GLU A 26 -4.20 6.08 -5.66
CA GLU A 26 -5.45 5.33 -5.48
C GLU A 26 -5.49 4.08 -6.34
N ALA A 27 -5.04 4.12 -7.59
CA ALA A 27 -5.02 2.96 -8.47
C ALA A 27 -4.16 1.82 -7.88
N GLY A 28 -2.94 2.14 -7.43
CA GLY A 28 -2.05 1.18 -6.76
C GLY A 28 -2.64 0.65 -5.45
N MET A 29 -3.27 1.52 -4.65
CA MET A 29 -3.91 1.12 -3.40
C MET A 29 -5.14 0.22 -3.63
N ARG A 30 -5.97 0.49 -4.64
CA ARG A 30 -7.09 -0.39 -5.00
C ARG A 30 -6.62 -1.79 -5.41
N LEU A 31 -5.47 -1.89 -6.08
CA LEU A 31 -4.87 -3.18 -6.39
C LEU A 31 -4.40 -3.90 -5.10
N ALA A 32 -3.75 -3.19 -4.17
CA ALA A 32 -3.37 -3.75 -2.87
C ALA A 32 -4.61 -4.22 -2.07
N ILE A 33 -5.70 -3.42 -2.02
CA ILE A 33 -6.98 -3.80 -1.40
C ILE A 33 -7.54 -5.07 -2.04
N SER A 34 -7.54 -5.17 -3.37
CA SER A 34 -8.02 -6.36 -4.08
C SER A 34 -7.23 -7.62 -3.73
N GLN A 35 -5.93 -7.49 -3.46
CA GLN A 35 -5.10 -8.59 -2.97
C GLN A 35 -5.44 -8.93 -1.51
N ALA A 36 -5.61 -7.93 -0.64
CA ALA A 36 -5.99 -8.15 0.75
C ALA A 36 -7.27 -8.99 0.87
N MET A 37 -8.24 -8.77 -0.01
CA MET A 37 -9.50 -9.54 -0.06
C MET A 37 -9.33 -11.03 -0.39
N LYS A 38 -8.17 -11.45 -0.90
CA LYS A 38 -7.85 -12.86 -1.19
C LYS A 38 -7.28 -13.59 0.03
N SER A 39 -7.02 -12.89 1.12
CA SER A 39 -6.36 -13.45 2.31
C SER A 39 -7.20 -14.46 3.11
N ALA A 40 -8.42 -14.81 2.67
CA ALA A 40 -9.30 -15.81 3.27
C ALA A 40 -9.34 -15.73 4.82
N ASP A 41 -8.71 -16.70 5.52
CA ASP A 41 -8.65 -16.77 6.98
C ASP A 41 -7.43 -16.04 7.60
N GLU A 42 -6.68 -15.33 6.80
CA GLU A 42 -5.52 -14.52 7.18
C GLU A 42 -5.92 -13.09 7.54
N VAL A 43 -5.07 -12.38 8.27
CA VAL A 43 -5.22 -10.92 8.40
C VAL A 43 -5.16 -10.30 6.99
N PRO A 44 -6.21 -9.56 6.56
CA PRO A 44 -6.33 -9.13 5.17
C PRO A 44 -5.38 -7.96 4.87
N VAL A 45 -4.16 -8.30 4.48
CA VAL A 45 -3.17 -7.35 3.99
C VAL A 45 -2.80 -7.72 2.57
N GLY A 46 -2.74 -6.71 1.71
CA GLY A 46 -2.32 -6.84 0.32
C GLY A 46 -1.25 -5.81 -0.04
N ALA A 47 -0.41 -6.19 -1.00
CA ALA A 47 0.65 -5.34 -1.51
C ALA A 47 0.72 -5.40 -3.05
N ALA A 48 1.16 -4.29 -3.67
CA ALA A 48 1.46 -4.19 -5.09
C ALA A 48 2.74 -3.39 -5.28
N ILE A 49 3.62 -3.82 -6.19
CA ILE A 49 4.87 -3.14 -6.50
C ILE A 49 4.93 -2.80 -7.98
N TYR A 50 5.31 -1.55 -8.27
CA TYR A 50 5.53 -1.04 -9.62
C TYR A 50 6.97 -0.58 -9.79
N ASP A 51 7.52 -0.68 -11.01
CA ASP A 51 8.82 -0.12 -11.36
C ASP A 51 8.76 1.41 -11.54
N CYS A 52 9.90 2.01 -11.88
CA CYS A 52 10.01 3.46 -12.12
C CYS A 52 9.29 3.93 -13.39
N GLU A 53 8.91 3.02 -14.28
CA GLU A 53 8.14 3.31 -15.50
C GLU A 53 6.62 3.14 -15.29
N GLY A 54 6.21 2.66 -14.10
CA GLY A 54 4.83 2.38 -13.76
C GLY A 54 4.32 1.01 -14.21
N ASN A 55 5.21 0.09 -14.59
CA ASN A 55 4.84 -1.29 -14.90
C ASN A 55 4.65 -2.08 -13.59
N LEU A 56 3.62 -2.89 -13.54
CA LEU A 56 3.35 -3.78 -12.41
C LEU A 56 4.40 -4.91 -12.37
N LEU A 57 5.18 -4.97 -11.28
CA LEU A 57 6.18 -6.02 -11.06
C LEU A 57 5.60 -7.21 -10.30
N SER A 58 4.79 -6.95 -9.26
CA SER A 58 4.25 -8.00 -8.40
C SER A 58 3.03 -7.56 -7.62
N VAL A 59 2.23 -8.53 -7.20
CA VAL A 59 1.16 -8.38 -6.21
C VAL A 59 1.22 -9.55 -5.24
N ALA A 60 0.81 -9.34 -3.99
CA ALA A 60 0.72 -10.40 -3.00
C ALA A 60 -0.31 -10.08 -1.91
N HIS A 61 -0.69 -11.10 -1.16
CA HIS A 61 -1.49 -11.01 0.05
C HIS A 61 -0.88 -11.88 1.15
N ASN A 62 -1.29 -11.67 2.39
CA ASN A 62 -0.85 -12.48 3.51
C ASN A 62 -1.16 -13.97 3.29
N THR A 63 -0.16 -14.82 3.62
CA THR A 63 -0.27 -16.29 3.59
C THR A 63 0.42 -16.94 4.80
N ARG A 64 0.60 -16.18 5.89
CA ARG A 64 1.38 -16.62 7.06
C ARG A 64 0.85 -17.91 7.69
N GLU A 65 -0.46 -17.99 7.89
CA GLU A 65 -1.09 -19.17 8.51
C GLU A 65 -1.18 -20.33 7.51
N SER A 66 -1.61 -20.06 6.28
CA SER A 66 -1.83 -21.07 5.24
C SER A 66 -0.54 -21.74 4.77
N THR A 67 0.59 -21.05 4.82
CA THR A 67 1.91 -21.57 4.40
C THR A 67 2.82 -21.94 5.57
N TYR A 68 2.39 -21.68 6.82
CA TYR A 68 3.22 -21.83 8.02
C TYR A 68 4.54 -21.03 7.95
N ASP A 69 4.52 -19.89 7.25
CA ASP A 69 5.68 -19.02 7.10
C ASP A 69 5.53 -17.77 7.98
N PRO A 70 6.28 -17.61 9.08
CA PRO A 70 6.21 -16.44 9.94
C PRO A 70 6.57 -15.14 9.22
N THR A 71 7.19 -15.22 8.04
CA THR A 71 7.54 -14.08 7.17
C THR A 71 6.58 -13.91 5.99
N GLY A 72 5.53 -14.72 5.89
CA GLY A 72 4.56 -14.74 4.79
C GLY A 72 3.62 -13.53 4.75
N HIS A 73 4.16 -12.34 5.01
CA HIS A 73 3.45 -11.07 4.89
C HIS A 73 3.40 -10.60 3.43
N ALA A 74 2.31 -9.94 3.05
CA ALA A 74 2.07 -9.46 1.69
C ALA A 74 3.28 -8.68 1.12
N GLU A 75 3.88 -7.81 1.94
CA GLU A 75 5.02 -6.99 1.55
C GLU A 75 6.25 -7.83 1.24
N ILE A 76 6.55 -8.83 2.09
CA ILE A 76 7.70 -9.72 1.89
C ILE A 76 7.54 -10.53 0.61
N LEU A 77 6.34 -11.08 0.39
CA LEU A 77 6.04 -11.87 -0.79
C LEU A 77 6.13 -11.02 -2.06
N ALA A 78 5.56 -9.80 -2.04
CA ALA A 78 5.63 -8.88 -3.16
C ALA A 78 7.07 -8.46 -3.47
N LEU A 79 7.89 -8.13 -2.45
CA LEU A 79 9.31 -7.78 -2.63
C LEU A 79 10.10 -8.92 -3.27
N ARG A 80 9.89 -10.16 -2.81
CA ARG A 80 10.55 -11.34 -3.37
C ARG A 80 10.21 -11.54 -4.85
N GLU A 81 8.95 -11.41 -5.21
CA GLU A 81 8.50 -11.60 -6.59
C GLU A 81 8.95 -10.45 -7.49
N ALA A 82 8.85 -9.20 -7.05
CA ALA A 82 9.37 -8.06 -7.80
C ALA A 82 10.87 -8.19 -8.07
N SER A 83 11.64 -8.64 -7.06
CA SER A 83 13.08 -8.86 -7.20
C SER A 83 13.41 -9.95 -8.24
N ARG A 84 12.62 -11.04 -8.27
CA ARG A 84 12.77 -12.10 -9.29
C ARG A 84 12.43 -11.58 -10.68
N SER A 85 11.34 -10.83 -10.80
CA SER A 85 10.88 -10.25 -12.06
C SER A 85 11.93 -9.31 -12.67
N LEU A 86 12.58 -8.48 -11.83
CA LEU A 86 13.65 -7.57 -12.26
C LEU A 86 15.03 -8.23 -12.39
N GLY A 87 15.20 -9.45 -11.89
CA GLY A 87 16.53 -10.07 -11.79
C GLY A 87 17.50 -9.29 -10.88
N SER A 88 16.96 -8.52 -9.92
CA SER A 88 17.72 -7.67 -9.00
C SER A 88 17.03 -7.58 -7.65
N TRP A 89 17.79 -7.68 -6.55
CA TRP A 89 17.28 -7.40 -5.23
C TRP A 89 17.10 -5.89 -4.94
N ARG A 90 17.75 -5.03 -5.74
CA ARG A 90 17.60 -3.58 -5.66
C ARG A 90 16.38 -3.15 -6.44
N LEU A 91 15.40 -2.59 -5.73
CA LEU A 91 14.16 -2.05 -6.28
C LEU A 91 14.17 -0.52 -6.29
N GLU A 92 15.32 0.07 -6.59
CA GLU A 92 15.50 1.53 -6.67
C GLU A 92 14.57 2.11 -7.74
N GLY A 93 13.91 3.23 -7.43
CA GLY A 93 12.91 3.85 -8.29
C GLY A 93 11.52 3.20 -8.22
N SER A 94 11.36 2.04 -7.57
CA SER A 94 10.06 1.36 -7.46
C SER A 94 9.16 2.00 -6.41
N SER A 95 7.85 1.74 -6.58
CA SER A 95 6.79 2.11 -5.65
C SER A 95 6.13 0.86 -5.07
N ILE A 96 5.90 0.82 -3.75
CA ILE A 96 5.10 -0.20 -3.09
C ILE A 96 3.82 0.41 -2.51
N PHE A 97 2.69 -0.25 -2.75
CA PHE A 97 1.37 0.07 -2.20
C PHE A 97 0.95 -1.04 -1.24
N ILE A 98 0.52 -0.69 -0.03
CA ILE A 98 0.21 -1.64 1.04
C ILE A 98 -1.09 -1.22 1.71
N SER A 99 -2.05 -2.13 1.87
CA SER A 99 -3.34 -1.80 2.50
C SER A 99 -3.22 -1.46 4.00
N LEU A 100 -2.16 -1.90 4.67
CA LEU A 100 -1.90 -1.66 6.09
C LEU A 100 -0.47 -1.15 6.29
N GLU A 101 -0.26 -0.23 7.23
CA GLU A 101 1.09 0.24 7.60
C GLU A 101 2.03 -0.94 7.90
N PRO A 102 3.22 -0.99 7.27
CA PRO A 102 4.14 -2.12 7.40
C PRO A 102 4.67 -2.26 8.84
N CYS A 103 4.77 -3.50 9.32
CA CYS A 103 5.40 -3.82 10.60
C CYS A 103 6.93 -3.67 10.53
N VAL A 104 7.62 -3.84 11.67
CA VAL A 104 9.11 -3.70 11.76
C VAL A 104 9.84 -4.60 10.77
N MET A 105 9.42 -5.85 10.63
CA MET A 105 10.02 -6.80 9.67
C MET A 105 9.87 -6.31 8.23
N CYS A 106 8.66 -5.92 7.83
CA CYS A 106 8.37 -5.46 6.48
C CYS A 106 9.03 -4.12 6.16
N ALA A 107 9.02 -3.17 7.11
CA ALA A 107 9.73 -1.90 6.97
C ALA A 107 11.24 -2.12 6.77
N GLY A 108 11.85 -3.03 7.52
CA GLY A 108 13.25 -3.43 7.34
C GLY A 108 13.52 -4.04 5.97
N ALA A 109 12.63 -4.92 5.48
CA ALA A 109 12.75 -5.52 4.16
C ALA A 109 12.62 -4.50 3.03
N ILE A 110 11.64 -3.58 3.12
CA ILE A 110 11.44 -2.46 2.18
C ILE A 110 12.72 -1.61 2.09
N ARG A 111 13.32 -1.28 3.24
CA ARG A 111 14.58 -0.53 3.31
C ARG A 111 15.74 -1.31 2.66
N ASN A 112 15.89 -2.59 2.98
CA ASN A 112 16.91 -3.44 2.39
C ASN A 112 16.77 -3.56 0.87
N ALA A 113 15.55 -3.67 0.36
CA ALA A 113 15.26 -3.72 -1.07
C ALA A 113 15.44 -2.37 -1.78
N ARG A 114 15.64 -1.26 -1.04
CA ARG A 114 15.82 0.10 -1.56
C ARG A 114 14.63 0.60 -2.37
N VAL A 115 13.42 0.24 -1.97
CA VAL A 115 12.20 0.81 -2.53
C VAL A 115 12.19 2.32 -2.32
N SER A 116 11.86 3.08 -3.35
CA SER A 116 11.93 4.55 -3.33
C SER A 116 10.66 5.21 -2.82
N PHE A 117 9.49 4.61 -3.08
CA PHE A 117 8.19 5.18 -2.71
C PHE A 117 7.35 4.14 -1.97
N VAL A 118 6.88 4.50 -0.78
CA VAL A 118 6.02 3.65 0.06
C VAL A 118 4.69 4.34 0.28
N THR A 119 3.61 3.71 -0.16
CA THR A 119 2.25 4.20 0.06
C THR A 119 1.48 3.17 0.89
N PHE A 120 0.87 3.58 1.99
CA PHE A 120 0.00 2.68 2.76
C PHE A 120 -1.37 3.31 3.06
N GLY A 121 -2.38 2.42 3.25
CA GLY A 121 -3.75 2.82 3.53
C GLY A 121 -3.99 3.04 5.02
N ALA A 122 -4.37 2.00 5.74
CA ALA A 122 -4.69 2.07 7.17
C ALA A 122 -3.44 2.10 8.05
N TYR A 123 -3.54 2.77 9.19
CA TYR A 123 -2.51 2.73 10.23
C TYR A 123 -2.56 1.43 11.02
N ASN A 124 -1.39 0.98 11.47
CA ASN A 124 -1.23 -0.22 12.27
C ASN A 124 -0.64 0.15 13.65
N PRO A 125 -1.30 -0.17 14.77
CA PRO A 125 -0.74 0.11 16.11
C PRO A 125 0.67 -0.46 16.35
N LEU A 126 1.05 -1.51 15.59
CA LEU A 126 2.38 -2.13 15.61
C LEU A 126 3.22 -1.73 14.38
N GLY A 127 2.82 -0.67 13.69
CA GLY A 127 3.44 -0.18 12.47
C GLY A 127 4.82 0.43 12.69
N ALA A 128 5.61 0.44 11.63
CA ALA A 128 6.99 0.93 11.64
C ALA A 128 7.24 2.05 10.60
N ALA A 129 6.18 2.78 10.24
CA ALA A 129 6.22 3.97 9.40
C ALA A 129 5.72 5.24 10.14
N GLY A 130 5.70 5.20 11.46
CA GLY A 130 5.34 6.32 12.33
C GLY A 130 4.37 6.00 13.46
N SER A 131 3.62 4.87 13.42
CA SER A 131 2.67 4.55 14.49
C SER A 131 3.35 4.10 15.78
N LEU A 132 4.11 3.01 15.79
CA LEU A 132 4.87 2.55 16.95
C LEU A 132 6.37 2.85 16.81
N TYR A 133 6.94 2.55 15.65
CA TYR A 133 8.33 2.84 15.30
C TYR A 133 8.38 3.62 13.99
N ASP A 134 9.49 4.29 13.72
CA ASP A 134 9.73 4.99 12.45
C ASP A 134 10.97 4.45 11.72
N ILE A 135 10.94 3.15 11.40
CA ILE A 135 12.02 2.45 10.71
C ILE A 135 12.18 2.98 9.28
N LEU A 136 11.08 3.30 8.61
CA LEU A 136 11.14 3.77 7.21
C LEU A 136 11.85 5.13 7.09
N ARG A 137 11.74 6.02 8.09
CA ARG A 137 12.40 7.35 8.06
C ARG A 137 13.72 7.41 8.82
N ASP A 138 14.18 6.30 9.41
CA ASP A 138 15.43 6.29 10.16
C ASP A 138 16.65 6.44 9.22
N ARG A 139 17.24 7.62 9.20
CA ARG A 139 18.39 7.95 8.35
C ARG A 139 19.66 7.15 8.65
N ARG A 140 19.77 6.56 9.84
CA ARG A 140 20.89 5.69 10.21
C ARG A 140 20.93 4.40 9.38
N LEU A 141 19.80 4.02 8.79
CA LEU A 141 19.66 2.84 7.94
C LEU A 141 19.92 3.12 6.44
N GLY A 142 20.43 4.30 6.08
CA GLY A 142 20.76 4.67 4.69
C GLY A 142 19.68 5.52 4.03
N SER A 143 19.42 5.32 2.71
CA SER A 143 18.45 6.11 1.95
C SER A 143 17.04 5.95 2.50
N VAL A 144 16.31 7.06 2.60
CA VAL A 144 14.95 7.12 3.13
C VAL A 144 13.96 7.11 1.96
N PRO A 145 12.96 6.21 1.91
CA PRO A 145 11.90 6.26 0.92
C PRO A 145 11.00 7.48 1.15
N GLU A 146 10.37 7.96 0.09
CA GLU A 146 9.24 8.87 0.21
C GLU A 146 8.00 8.10 0.68
N ILE A 147 7.28 8.65 1.67
CA ILE A 147 6.16 7.95 2.30
C ILE A 147 4.87 8.75 2.15
N THR A 148 3.85 8.11 1.58
CA THR A 148 2.48 8.60 1.52
C THR A 148 1.58 7.69 2.36
N SER A 149 0.84 8.24 3.32
CA SER A 149 -0.03 7.51 4.23
C SER A 149 -1.50 7.89 4.05
N GLY A 150 -2.42 7.03 4.50
CA GLY A 150 -3.84 7.33 4.55
C GLY A 150 -4.58 7.26 3.19
N VAL A 151 -3.97 6.65 2.18
CA VAL A 151 -4.62 6.49 0.86
C VAL A 151 -5.70 5.42 0.95
N LEU A 152 -6.96 5.81 0.72
CA LEU A 152 -8.14 4.95 0.90
C LEU A 152 -8.22 4.34 2.32
N GLU A 153 -7.81 5.11 3.34
CA GLU A 153 -7.67 4.70 4.74
C GLU A 153 -8.91 3.95 5.25
N GLN A 154 -10.09 4.54 5.10
CA GLN A 154 -11.34 3.93 5.58
C GLN A 154 -11.68 2.59 4.91
N GLU A 155 -11.33 2.42 3.62
CA GLU A 155 -11.53 1.15 2.92
C GLU A 155 -10.57 0.09 3.47
N CYS A 156 -9.32 0.47 3.72
CA CYS A 156 -8.30 -0.40 4.29
C CYS A 156 -8.61 -0.79 5.75
N GLU A 157 -9.05 0.16 6.59
CA GLU A 157 -9.45 -0.10 7.98
C GLU A 157 -10.61 -1.09 8.06
N ARG A 158 -11.62 -0.97 7.20
CA ARG A 158 -12.75 -1.90 7.17
C ARG A 158 -12.32 -3.34 6.93
N LEU A 159 -11.29 -3.61 6.15
CA LEU A 159 -10.79 -4.97 5.92
C LEU A 159 -10.33 -5.62 7.23
N THR A 160 -9.43 -4.96 7.96
CA THR A 160 -8.88 -5.49 9.21
C THR A 160 -9.93 -5.50 10.33
N HIS A 161 -10.76 -4.47 10.44
CA HIS A 161 -11.83 -4.40 11.43
C HIS A 161 -12.83 -5.57 11.27
N ASN A 162 -13.31 -5.82 10.05
CA ASN A 162 -14.25 -6.89 9.76
C ASN A 162 -13.66 -8.28 10.08
N PHE A 163 -12.41 -8.50 9.73
CA PHE A 163 -11.70 -9.73 10.05
C PHE A 163 -11.65 -9.99 11.56
N PHE A 164 -11.20 -9.01 12.35
CA PHE A 164 -11.12 -9.18 13.80
C PHE A 164 -12.48 -9.24 14.48
N ALA A 165 -13.50 -8.56 13.94
CA ALA A 165 -14.88 -8.69 14.43
C ALA A 165 -15.38 -10.13 14.26
N SER A 166 -15.24 -10.73 13.08
CA SER A 166 -15.68 -12.11 12.80
C SER A 166 -14.97 -13.15 13.69
N LYS A 167 -13.66 -12.97 13.95
CA LYS A 167 -12.90 -13.88 14.84
C LYS A 167 -13.37 -13.78 16.31
N ARG A 168 -13.75 -12.59 16.81
CA ARG A 168 -14.30 -12.42 18.18
C ARG A 168 -15.65 -13.10 18.32
N ASP A 169 -16.51 -13.02 17.31
CA ASP A 169 -17.85 -13.61 17.35
C ASP A 169 -17.76 -15.15 17.28
N GLY A 170 -16.86 -15.69 16.46
CA GLY A 170 -16.61 -17.13 16.40
C GLY A 170 -15.98 -17.74 17.67
N ALA A 171 -15.25 -16.94 18.46
CA ALA A 171 -14.65 -17.40 19.73
C ALA A 171 -15.65 -17.40 20.91
N ARG A 172 -16.88 -16.88 20.74
CA ARG A 172 -17.94 -16.83 21.77
C ARG A 172 -18.98 -17.94 21.62
N GLN A 173 -18.86 -18.80 20.62
CA GLN A 173 -19.70 -19.98 20.38
C GLN A 173 -18.97 -21.25 20.82
#